data_4a79e3bd0dd10803c93a18bc90cea189
#
_entry.id   4a79e3bd0dd10803c93a18bc90cea189
#
_cell.length_a   1.000
_cell.length_b   1.000
_cell.length_c   1.000
_cell.angle_alpha   90.00
_cell.angle_beta   90.00
_cell.angle_gamma   90.00
#
_symmetry.space_group_name_H-M   'P 1'
#
loop_
_entity.id
_entity.type
_entity.pdbx_description
1 polymer ?
#
loop_
_entity_poly.entity_id
_entity_poly.type
_entity_poly.pdbx_seq_one_letter_code
_entity_poly.pdbx_strand_id
1 'polypeptide(L)'
;MMGAVENRSRYVLISPCRDEAQFIAHCVESVLAQTALPAAWIVVDDGSSDDSRAVLQEYADAVPWLSVVRRENRGRRSVGPGVVEAFEDGLKSVDLASFDYVCKFDLDVKLPERYFEILLDRMTQDPRLGSCSGKPYTSVSGNLVAERCGDEMSVGMTKFYRVECFRQISGFVRGVMWDGIDCHKARMLGWIVASWDDEDLRFIHMRPMGSSDRGILRGRVRHGRGQYFMGTGWLYMLASAVHRMVERPFVIGGIAMFAGYFLSWWHGLARYEDQPFRDFLRAYQRDCLLRGKRAATLRLDARARLMHFKSAVWGVLT
;
A
#
# COMPACT_ATOMS: atom_id res chain seq x y z
N MET A 1 16.87 -34.88 20.57
CA MET A 1 15.62 -34.34 19.97
C MET A 1 16.01 -33.17 19.12
N MET A 2 16.16 -33.38 17.81
CA MET A 2 16.34 -32.26 16.85
C MET A 2 14.97 -31.59 16.69
N GLY A 3 14.85 -30.41 17.29
CA GLY A 3 13.66 -29.59 17.11
C GLY A 3 13.47 -29.28 15.62
N ALA A 4 12.27 -29.55 15.12
CA ALA A 4 11.84 -29.12 13.80
C ALA A 4 12.12 -27.64 13.70
N VAL A 5 12.98 -27.24 12.77
CA VAL A 5 13.09 -25.85 12.34
C VAL A 5 11.73 -25.53 11.76
N GLU A 6 10.87 -24.86 12.54
CA GLU A 6 9.65 -24.24 12.01
C GLU A 6 10.10 -23.40 10.83
N ASN A 7 9.69 -23.78 9.65
CA ASN A 7 9.93 -23.06 8.40
C ASN A 7 9.06 -21.77 8.47
N ARG A 8 9.49 -20.83 9.32
CA ARG A 8 8.81 -19.54 9.47
C ARG A 8 8.94 -18.79 8.17
N SER A 9 7.80 -18.44 7.60
CA SER A 9 7.71 -17.62 6.40
C SER A 9 8.59 -16.37 6.52
N ARG A 10 9.46 -16.15 5.54
CA ARG A 10 10.44 -15.05 5.55
C ARG A 10 9.87 -13.83 4.84
N TYR A 11 9.96 -12.67 5.46
CA TYR A 11 9.57 -11.43 4.84
C TYR A 11 10.63 -10.34 4.95
N VAL A 12 10.62 -9.42 3.98
CA VAL A 12 11.49 -8.25 3.94
C VAL A 12 10.65 -6.97 4.00
N LEU A 13 11.10 -6.02 4.83
CA LEU A 13 10.59 -4.65 4.83
C LEU A 13 11.44 -3.77 3.93
N ILE A 14 10.81 -2.89 3.15
CA ILE A 14 11.48 -1.87 2.36
C ILE A 14 10.81 -0.53 2.63
N SER A 15 11.57 0.40 3.18
CA SER A 15 11.07 1.68 3.66
C SER A 15 11.72 2.86 2.93
N PRO A 16 11.01 3.55 2.03
CA PRO A 16 11.41 4.88 1.58
C PRO A 16 11.46 5.86 2.75
N CYS A 17 12.54 6.60 2.89
CA CYS A 17 12.74 7.61 3.92
C CYS A 17 13.14 8.94 3.29
N ARG A 18 12.51 10.03 3.72
CA ARG A 18 12.97 11.39 3.42
C ARG A 18 12.46 12.38 4.45
N ASP A 19 13.38 12.97 5.23
CA ASP A 19 13.08 13.96 6.27
C ASP A 19 12.05 13.41 7.29
N GLU A 20 12.39 12.28 7.95
CA GLU A 20 11.52 11.53 8.86
C GLU A 20 12.14 11.39 10.28
N ALA A 21 13.20 12.15 10.63
CA ALA A 21 13.96 11.98 11.87
C ALA A 21 13.09 11.85 13.13
N GLN A 22 12.02 12.64 13.22
CA GLN A 22 11.09 12.64 14.37
C GLN A 22 10.26 11.36 14.54
N PHE A 23 10.14 10.52 13.51
CA PHE A 23 9.29 9.32 13.52
C PHE A 23 10.09 8.03 13.61
N ILE A 24 11.35 8.03 13.14
CA ILE A 24 12.19 6.84 12.98
C ILE A 24 12.26 6.02 14.26
N ALA A 25 12.58 6.64 15.41
CA ALA A 25 12.71 5.93 16.67
C ALA A 25 11.42 5.16 17.04
N HIS A 26 10.27 5.83 17.01
CA HIS A 26 8.97 5.18 17.31
C HIS A 26 8.63 4.05 16.36
N CYS A 27 8.94 4.23 15.08
CA CYS A 27 8.70 3.22 14.06
C CYS A 27 9.61 2.00 14.30
N VAL A 28 10.93 2.22 14.41
CA VAL A 28 11.91 1.13 14.59
C VAL A 28 11.65 0.36 15.88
N GLU A 29 11.41 1.04 16.99
CA GLU A 29 11.06 0.39 18.26
C GLU A 29 9.80 -0.49 18.15
N SER A 30 8.77 -0.03 17.40
CA SER A 30 7.56 -0.83 17.18
C SER A 30 7.79 -2.06 16.31
N VAL A 31 8.78 -2.04 15.41
CA VAL A 31 9.19 -3.20 14.62
C VAL A 31 10.06 -4.14 15.45
N LEU A 32 10.96 -3.62 16.30
CA LEU A 32 11.76 -4.43 17.21
C LEU A 32 10.90 -5.19 18.25
N ALA A 33 9.75 -4.63 18.61
CA ALA A 33 8.79 -5.24 19.53
C ALA A 33 7.86 -6.29 18.88
N GLN A 34 7.99 -6.56 17.57
CA GLN A 34 7.12 -7.51 16.89
C GLN A 34 7.36 -8.95 17.34
N THR A 35 6.28 -9.73 17.52
CA THR A 35 6.33 -11.17 17.80
C THR A 35 6.89 -11.97 16.62
N ALA A 36 6.75 -11.47 15.40
CA ALA A 36 7.33 -12.01 14.17
C ALA A 36 8.24 -10.94 13.53
N LEU A 37 9.55 -11.08 13.73
CA LEU A 37 10.55 -10.14 13.20
C LEU A 37 10.78 -10.34 11.69
N PRO A 38 11.09 -9.27 10.92
CA PRO A 38 11.50 -9.39 9.52
C PRO A 38 12.84 -10.12 9.39
N ALA A 39 13.02 -10.84 8.29
CA ALA A 39 14.32 -11.45 7.98
C ALA A 39 15.32 -10.40 7.43
N ALA A 40 14.82 -9.29 6.88
CA ALA A 40 15.61 -8.12 6.50
C ALA A 40 14.74 -6.86 6.50
N TRP A 41 15.34 -5.71 6.76
CA TRP A 41 14.72 -4.39 6.60
C TRP A 41 15.67 -3.45 5.88
N ILE A 42 15.27 -2.99 4.71
CA ILE A 42 16.03 -2.04 3.89
C ILE A 42 15.37 -0.68 4.01
N VAL A 43 16.04 0.27 4.62
CA VAL A 43 15.60 1.68 4.63
C VAL A 43 16.35 2.44 3.56
N VAL A 44 15.62 3.10 2.68
CA VAL A 44 16.21 3.87 1.57
C VAL A 44 16.10 5.36 1.86
N ASP A 45 17.21 5.95 2.32
CA ASP A 45 17.31 7.40 2.51
C ASP A 45 17.37 8.12 1.16
N ASP A 46 16.24 8.72 0.76
CA ASP A 46 16.06 9.45 -0.49
C ASP A 46 16.63 10.89 -0.43
N GLY A 47 17.82 11.02 0.18
CA GLY A 47 18.54 12.29 0.31
C GLY A 47 17.91 13.21 1.35
N SER A 48 17.69 12.71 2.57
CA SER A 48 17.23 13.53 3.70
C SER A 48 18.17 14.69 4.00
N SER A 49 17.59 15.79 4.43
CA SER A 49 18.29 17.02 4.83
C SER A 49 18.26 17.27 6.34
N ASP A 50 17.46 16.50 7.06
CA ASP A 50 17.39 16.47 8.54
C ASP A 50 18.29 15.38 9.14
N ASP A 51 18.13 15.10 10.43
CA ASP A 51 18.92 14.10 11.17
C ASP A 51 18.51 12.64 10.86
N SER A 52 17.60 12.39 9.92
CA SER A 52 17.12 11.04 9.56
C SER A 52 18.27 10.08 9.31
N ARG A 53 19.31 10.52 8.61
CA ARG A 53 20.48 9.69 8.29
C ARG A 53 21.25 9.26 9.55
N ALA A 54 21.49 10.18 10.48
CA ALA A 54 22.23 9.90 11.70
C ALA A 54 21.46 8.89 12.57
N VAL A 55 20.17 9.14 12.78
CA VAL A 55 19.29 8.24 13.55
C VAL A 55 19.19 6.85 12.92
N LEU A 56 19.03 6.76 11.60
CA LEU A 56 18.98 5.46 10.90
C LEU A 56 20.29 4.69 11.02
N GLN A 57 21.44 5.37 10.98
CA GLN A 57 22.73 4.71 11.09
C GLN A 57 22.93 4.10 12.47
N GLU A 58 22.53 4.78 13.55
CA GLU A 58 22.59 4.26 14.93
C GLU A 58 21.80 2.94 15.05
N TYR A 59 20.59 2.87 14.46
CA TYR A 59 19.82 1.64 14.47
C TYR A 59 20.43 0.55 13.57
N ALA A 60 20.96 0.90 12.40
CA ALA A 60 21.59 -0.06 11.51
C ALA A 60 22.85 -0.69 12.11
N ASP A 61 23.60 0.06 12.93
CA ASP A 61 24.77 -0.45 13.65
C ASP A 61 24.38 -1.42 14.79
N ALA A 62 23.18 -1.26 15.36
CA ALA A 62 22.67 -2.07 16.48
C ALA A 62 21.82 -3.27 16.04
N VAL A 63 21.18 -3.22 14.85
CA VAL A 63 20.20 -4.22 14.39
C VAL A 63 20.72 -4.94 13.15
N PRO A 64 21.19 -6.20 13.24
CA PRO A 64 21.91 -6.90 12.17
C PRO A 64 21.10 -7.10 10.86
N TRP A 65 19.77 -7.11 10.94
CA TRP A 65 18.86 -7.28 9.79
C TRP A 65 18.30 -5.95 9.25
N LEU A 66 18.73 -4.80 9.81
CA LEU A 66 18.40 -3.47 9.29
C LEU A 66 19.59 -2.91 8.52
N SER A 67 19.37 -2.44 7.31
CA SER A 67 20.40 -1.79 6.50
C SER A 67 19.86 -0.51 5.84
N VAL A 68 20.77 0.45 5.60
CA VAL A 68 20.44 1.75 5.02
C VAL A 68 21.08 1.89 3.65
N VAL A 69 20.24 2.09 2.63
CA VAL A 69 20.65 2.44 1.27
C VAL A 69 20.53 3.95 1.10
N ARG A 70 21.57 4.58 0.57
CA ARG A 70 21.63 6.04 0.38
C ARG A 70 21.43 6.41 -1.07
N ARG A 71 20.54 7.37 -1.32
CA ARG A 71 20.35 8.01 -2.62
C ARG A 71 20.89 9.44 -2.61
N GLU A 72 21.25 9.93 -3.77
CA GLU A 72 21.59 11.35 -3.94
C GLU A 72 20.35 12.22 -3.74
N ASN A 73 20.56 13.37 -3.08
CA ASN A 73 19.48 14.34 -2.87
C ASN A 73 19.10 15.02 -4.19
N ARG A 74 17.90 14.74 -4.68
CA ARG A 74 17.34 15.37 -5.90
C ARG A 74 16.83 16.80 -5.67
N GLY A 75 17.05 17.41 -4.50
CA GLY A 75 16.67 18.79 -4.17
C GLY A 75 15.17 19.01 -3.91
N ARG A 76 14.32 17.98 -4.06
CA ARG A 76 12.86 18.08 -3.85
C ARG A 76 12.24 16.76 -3.39
N ARG A 77 11.18 16.86 -2.57
CA ARG A 77 10.32 15.70 -2.25
C ARG A 77 9.46 15.36 -3.48
N SER A 78 9.39 14.09 -3.87
CA SER A 78 8.57 13.60 -4.97
C SER A 78 7.53 12.62 -4.45
N VAL A 79 6.29 13.11 -4.25
CA VAL A 79 5.17 12.29 -3.76
C VAL A 79 4.66 11.40 -4.90
N GLY A 80 4.51 10.12 -4.63
CA GLY A 80 4.13 9.10 -5.61
C GLY A 80 5.34 8.51 -6.33
N PRO A 81 5.80 9.04 -7.46
CA PRO A 81 6.94 8.45 -8.20
C PRO A 81 8.20 8.28 -7.37
N GLY A 82 8.55 9.27 -6.54
CA GLY A 82 9.75 9.20 -5.70
C GLY A 82 9.72 8.11 -4.63
N VAL A 83 8.54 7.84 -4.09
CA VAL A 83 8.35 6.73 -3.14
C VAL A 83 8.58 5.39 -3.84
N VAL A 84 8.05 5.22 -5.05
CA VAL A 84 8.23 4.00 -5.86
C VAL A 84 9.69 3.83 -6.25
N GLU A 85 10.36 4.89 -6.72
CA GLU A 85 11.77 4.84 -7.08
C GLU A 85 12.68 4.45 -5.90
N ALA A 86 12.45 5.02 -4.72
CA ALA A 86 13.19 4.66 -3.52
C ALA A 86 12.91 3.20 -3.11
N PHE A 87 11.66 2.76 -3.18
CA PHE A 87 11.31 1.37 -2.93
C PHE A 87 12.00 0.40 -3.91
N GLU A 88 12.03 0.73 -5.21
CA GLU A 88 12.72 -0.06 -6.23
C GLU A 88 14.24 -0.14 -6.00
N ASP A 89 14.86 0.94 -5.50
CA ASP A 89 16.28 0.91 -5.16
C ASP A 89 16.54 0.01 -3.94
N GLY A 90 15.63 -0.02 -2.97
CA GLY A 90 15.67 -0.98 -1.88
C GLY A 90 15.51 -2.43 -2.35
N LEU A 91 14.63 -2.69 -3.33
CA LEU A 91 14.46 -4.01 -3.93
C LEU A 91 15.74 -4.54 -4.59
N LYS A 92 16.56 -3.67 -5.17
CA LYS A 92 17.84 -4.07 -5.80
C LYS A 92 18.87 -4.58 -4.79
N SER A 93 18.71 -4.24 -3.51
CA SER A 93 19.62 -4.64 -2.43
C SER A 93 19.32 -6.02 -1.86
N VAL A 94 18.25 -6.69 -2.32
CA VAL A 94 17.83 -8.00 -1.83
C VAL A 94 17.53 -8.96 -2.97
N ASP A 95 17.86 -10.24 -2.77
CA ASP A 95 17.31 -11.29 -3.62
C ASP A 95 15.89 -11.63 -3.17
N LEU A 96 14.90 -11.11 -3.89
CA LEU A 96 13.49 -11.31 -3.57
C LEU A 96 13.07 -12.81 -3.65
N ALA A 97 13.86 -13.68 -4.28
CA ALA A 97 13.58 -15.11 -4.30
C ALA A 97 13.84 -15.79 -2.95
N SER A 98 14.59 -15.13 -2.07
CA SER A 98 14.90 -15.61 -0.72
C SER A 98 13.78 -15.31 0.30
N PHE A 99 12.67 -14.69 -0.12
CA PHE A 99 11.56 -14.28 0.74
C PHE A 99 10.22 -14.76 0.20
N ASP A 100 9.30 -15.08 1.11
CA ASP A 100 7.91 -15.42 0.80
C ASP A 100 7.06 -14.16 0.62
N TYR A 101 7.40 -13.11 1.40
CA TYR A 101 6.67 -11.85 1.41
C TYR A 101 7.58 -10.63 1.38
N VAL A 102 7.06 -9.54 0.80
CA VAL A 102 7.69 -8.21 0.77
C VAL A 102 6.71 -7.16 1.24
N CYS A 103 7.16 -6.26 2.09
CA CYS A 103 6.34 -5.16 2.59
C CYS A 103 6.93 -3.80 2.19
N LYS A 104 6.13 -2.98 1.51
CA LYS A 104 6.38 -1.54 1.45
C LYS A 104 5.92 -0.95 2.77
N PHE A 105 6.85 -0.34 3.51
CA PHE A 105 6.64 0.07 4.88
C PHE A 105 7.10 1.53 5.10
N ASP A 106 6.23 2.41 5.61
CA ASP A 106 6.57 3.81 5.88
C ASP A 106 7.13 3.97 7.30
N LEU A 107 8.01 4.98 7.49
CA LEU A 107 8.66 5.22 8.77
C LEU A 107 7.84 6.12 9.72
N ASP A 108 6.72 6.64 9.28
CA ASP A 108 5.80 7.46 10.09
C ASP A 108 4.63 6.65 10.67
N VAL A 109 4.84 5.35 10.89
CA VAL A 109 3.86 4.46 11.50
C VAL A 109 4.40 3.81 12.78
N LYS A 110 3.50 3.52 13.73
CA LYS A 110 3.76 2.71 14.92
C LYS A 110 2.81 1.52 14.94
N LEU A 111 3.37 0.32 14.96
CA LEU A 111 2.62 -0.94 14.87
C LEU A 111 2.29 -1.51 16.26
N PRO A 112 1.17 -2.24 16.42
CA PRO A 112 0.97 -3.15 17.55
C PRO A 112 1.89 -4.37 17.45
N GLU A 113 2.20 -5.00 18.57
CA GLU A 113 3.24 -6.05 18.67
C GLU A 113 3.01 -7.29 17.81
N ARG A 114 1.75 -7.65 17.55
CA ARG A 114 1.37 -8.84 16.77
C ARG A 114 1.03 -8.57 15.32
N TYR A 115 1.33 -7.37 14.83
CA TYR A 115 0.89 -6.92 13.51
C TYR A 115 1.33 -7.87 12.39
N PHE A 116 2.63 -8.13 12.26
CA PHE A 116 3.15 -9.01 11.20
C PHE A 116 2.81 -10.48 11.44
N GLU A 117 2.76 -10.97 12.67
CA GLU A 117 2.31 -12.32 13.00
C GLU A 117 0.92 -12.59 12.40
N ILE A 118 -0.05 -11.70 12.67
CA ILE A 118 -1.43 -11.86 12.18
C ILE A 118 -1.50 -11.77 10.65
N LEU A 119 -0.73 -10.88 10.01
CA LEU A 119 -0.70 -10.81 8.55
C LEU A 119 -0.13 -12.09 7.94
N LEU A 120 0.94 -12.66 8.51
CA LEU A 120 1.54 -13.92 8.08
C LEU A 120 0.55 -15.08 8.21
N ASP A 121 -0.16 -15.18 9.34
CA ASP A 121 -1.18 -16.19 9.56
C ASP A 121 -2.28 -16.13 8.50
N ARG A 122 -2.79 -14.94 8.21
CA ARG A 122 -3.82 -14.72 7.16
C ARG A 122 -3.31 -15.07 5.78
N MET A 123 -2.08 -14.70 5.45
CA MET A 123 -1.44 -15.06 4.19
C MET A 123 -1.26 -16.58 4.06
N THR A 124 -0.96 -17.28 5.16
CA THR A 124 -0.83 -18.74 5.17
C THR A 124 -2.18 -19.43 5.01
N GLN A 125 -3.23 -18.92 5.66
CA GLN A 125 -4.60 -19.46 5.58
C GLN A 125 -5.28 -19.28 4.23
N ASP A 126 -4.98 -18.20 3.51
CA ASP A 126 -5.55 -17.94 2.19
C ASP A 126 -4.44 -17.78 1.11
N PRO A 127 -4.14 -18.85 0.36
CA PRO A 127 -3.11 -18.79 -0.70
C PRO A 127 -3.42 -17.79 -1.82
N ARG A 128 -4.67 -17.35 -1.95
CA ARG A 128 -5.07 -16.29 -2.92
C ARG A 128 -4.95 -14.88 -2.37
N LEU A 129 -4.64 -14.72 -1.09
CA LEU A 129 -4.34 -13.42 -0.53
C LEU A 129 -2.98 -12.93 -1.05
N GLY A 130 -3.03 -11.98 -1.98
CA GLY A 130 -1.84 -11.45 -2.65
C GLY A 130 -1.26 -10.23 -1.97
N SER A 131 -2.11 -9.38 -1.39
CA SER A 131 -1.68 -8.20 -0.63
C SER A 131 -2.63 -7.90 0.53
N CYS A 132 -2.06 -7.49 1.66
CA CYS A 132 -2.87 -7.12 2.81
C CYS A 132 -2.24 -6.02 3.68
N SER A 133 -3.03 -5.49 4.62
CA SER A 133 -2.59 -4.56 5.66
C SER A 133 -3.59 -4.51 6.82
N GLY A 134 -3.22 -3.84 7.90
CA GLY A 134 -4.15 -3.34 8.90
C GLY A 134 -4.78 -2.00 8.48
N LYS A 135 -5.33 -1.27 9.47
CA LYS A 135 -5.97 0.04 9.31
C LYS A 135 -5.19 1.16 10.01
N PRO A 136 -5.02 2.31 9.36
CA PRO A 136 -4.38 3.48 9.94
C PRO A 136 -5.31 4.23 10.87
N TYR A 137 -4.79 4.63 12.01
CA TYR A 137 -5.41 5.51 12.98
C TYR A 137 -4.50 6.69 13.27
N THR A 138 -5.06 7.88 13.37
CA THR A 138 -4.33 9.09 13.75
C THR A 138 -4.72 9.51 15.17
N SER A 139 -3.76 9.95 15.96
CA SER A 139 -4.04 10.52 17.29
C SER A 139 -4.48 11.97 17.16
N VAL A 140 -5.71 12.28 17.58
CA VAL A 140 -6.25 13.64 17.62
C VAL A 140 -6.69 13.95 19.05
N SER A 141 -6.00 14.87 19.72
CA SER A 141 -6.27 15.23 21.11
C SER A 141 -6.33 14.03 22.08
N GLY A 142 -5.43 13.06 21.88
CA GLY A 142 -5.34 11.84 22.69
C GLY A 142 -6.32 10.72 22.31
N ASN A 143 -7.23 10.95 21.37
CA ASN A 143 -8.14 9.93 20.88
C ASN A 143 -7.67 9.36 19.54
N LEU A 144 -7.81 8.05 19.35
CA LEU A 144 -7.54 7.40 18.08
C LEU A 144 -8.73 7.58 17.13
N VAL A 145 -8.46 8.16 15.98
CA VAL A 145 -9.44 8.38 14.91
C VAL A 145 -9.02 7.59 13.68
N ALA A 146 -9.90 6.73 13.18
CA ALA A 146 -9.64 5.94 11.99
C ALA A 146 -9.46 6.82 10.75
N GLU A 147 -8.40 6.61 9.99
CA GLU A 147 -8.26 7.15 8.64
C GLU A 147 -9.02 6.25 7.66
N ARG A 148 -9.94 6.84 6.90
CA ARG A 148 -10.84 6.06 6.04
C ARG A 148 -10.11 5.43 4.85
N CYS A 149 -10.07 4.10 4.83
CA CYS A 149 -9.63 3.29 3.70
C CYS A 149 -10.58 2.10 3.51
N GLY A 150 -10.79 1.68 2.27
CA GLY A 150 -11.68 0.56 1.97
C GLY A 150 -11.07 -0.78 2.41
N ASP A 151 -11.92 -1.72 2.82
CA ASP A 151 -11.48 -3.07 3.25
C ASP A 151 -10.91 -3.89 2.09
N GLU A 152 -11.26 -3.50 0.88
CA GLU A 152 -10.79 -4.13 -0.35
C GLU A 152 -9.41 -3.63 -0.83
N MET A 153 -8.75 -2.77 -0.08
CA MET A 153 -7.44 -2.20 -0.43
C MET A 153 -6.42 -2.51 0.67
N SER A 154 -5.20 -2.83 0.31
CA SER A 154 -4.07 -2.75 1.23
C SER A 154 -3.57 -1.30 1.30
N VAL A 155 -3.28 -0.82 2.51
CA VAL A 155 -2.99 0.60 2.75
C VAL A 155 -1.54 0.91 2.39
N GLY A 156 -1.31 2.03 1.72
CA GLY A 156 -0.01 2.44 1.19
C GLY A 156 1.16 2.45 2.17
N MET A 157 0.89 2.69 3.47
CA MET A 157 1.92 2.76 4.51
C MET A 157 2.49 1.40 4.91
N THR A 158 1.68 0.32 4.79
CA THR A 158 2.06 -1.02 5.29
C THR A 158 1.61 -2.10 4.33
N LYS A 159 1.93 -1.96 3.03
CA LYS A 159 1.51 -2.93 2.00
C LYS A 159 2.33 -4.21 2.09
N PHE A 160 1.72 -5.24 2.62
CA PHE A 160 2.31 -6.57 2.77
C PHE A 160 1.89 -7.48 1.61
N TYR A 161 2.85 -7.92 0.80
CA TYR A 161 2.63 -8.69 -0.42
C TYR A 161 3.19 -10.11 -0.32
N ARG A 162 2.47 -11.07 -0.87
CA ARG A 162 3.06 -12.31 -1.33
C ARG A 162 4.01 -12.00 -2.51
N VAL A 163 5.25 -12.48 -2.47
CA VAL A 163 6.26 -12.20 -3.50
C VAL A 163 5.78 -12.61 -4.89
N GLU A 164 5.07 -13.74 -5.01
CA GLU A 164 4.50 -14.18 -6.27
C GLU A 164 3.49 -13.17 -6.84
N CYS A 165 2.58 -12.66 -6.02
CA CYS A 165 1.63 -11.60 -6.42
C CYS A 165 2.38 -10.34 -6.85
N PHE A 166 3.38 -9.91 -6.07
CA PHE A 166 4.17 -8.72 -6.35
C PHE A 166 4.92 -8.81 -7.69
N ARG A 167 5.47 -9.99 -8.01
CA ARG A 167 6.10 -10.26 -9.32
C ARG A 167 5.10 -10.25 -10.46
N GLN A 168 3.94 -10.87 -10.28
CA GLN A 168 2.90 -10.94 -11.31
C GLN A 168 2.31 -9.57 -11.66
N ILE A 169 2.14 -8.67 -10.68
CA ILE A 169 1.74 -7.28 -10.94
C ILE A 169 2.87 -6.43 -11.54
N SER A 170 4.09 -6.95 -11.63
CA SER A 170 5.30 -6.26 -12.10
C SER A 170 5.69 -5.07 -11.22
N GLY A 171 5.48 -5.18 -9.91
CA GLY A 171 5.80 -4.14 -8.94
C GLY A 171 4.88 -2.90 -9.00
N PHE A 172 5.36 -1.78 -8.49
CA PHE A 172 4.60 -0.54 -8.45
C PHE A 172 4.77 0.31 -9.71
N VAL A 173 3.72 1.03 -10.08
CA VAL A 173 3.75 1.98 -11.19
C VAL A 173 4.33 3.31 -10.72
N ARG A 174 5.34 3.85 -11.41
CA ARG A 174 5.91 5.18 -11.11
C ARG A 174 4.93 6.29 -11.46
N GLY A 175 3.93 6.49 -10.63
CA GLY A 175 2.88 7.47 -10.89
C GLY A 175 2.06 7.82 -9.66
N VAL A 176 1.13 8.73 -9.85
CA VAL A 176 0.09 9.01 -8.86
C VAL A 176 -0.87 7.82 -8.84
N MET A 177 -1.42 7.45 -7.68
CA MET A 177 -2.31 6.28 -7.50
C MET A 177 -1.62 4.91 -7.70
N TRP A 178 -0.29 4.84 -7.56
CA TRP A 178 0.43 3.56 -7.58
C TRP A 178 -0.17 2.55 -6.60
N ASP A 179 -0.58 3.03 -5.41
CA ASP A 179 -1.19 2.27 -4.30
C ASP A 179 -2.63 1.81 -4.56
N GLY A 180 -3.25 2.31 -5.62
CA GLY A 180 -4.55 1.86 -6.10
C GLY A 180 -4.43 0.96 -7.33
N ILE A 181 -3.52 1.29 -8.24
CA ILE A 181 -3.25 0.52 -9.46
C ILE A 181 -2.81 -0.89 -9.10
N ASP A 182 -1.88 -1.05 -8.18
CA ASP A 182 -1.37 -2.33 -7.72
C ASP A 182 -2.46 -3.24 -7.16
N CYS A 183 -3.34 -2.71 -6.29
CA CYS A 183 -4.46 -3.47 -5.73
C CYS A 183 -5.46 -3.93 -6.81
N HIS A 184 -5.80 -3.07 -7.76
CA HIS A 184 -6.70 -3.43 -8.85
C HIS A 184 -6.02 -4.38 -9.83
N LYS A 185 -4.72 -4.24 -10.09
CA LYS A 185 -3.95 -5.14 -10.93
C LYS A 185 -3.84 -6.54 -10.32
N ALA A 186 -3.60 -6.62 -9.00
CA ALA A 186 -3.64 -7.88 -8.28
C ALA A 186 -5.01 -8.57 -8.45
N ARG A 187 -6.12 -7.85 -8.27
CA ARG A 187 -7.46 -8.40 -8.49
C ARG A 187 -7.72 -8.84 -9.92
N MET A 188 -7.26 -8.08 -10.91
CA MET A 188 -7.35 -8.45 -12.32
C MET A 188 -6.70 -9.80 -12.58
N LEU A 189 -5.59 -10.08 -11.91
CA LEU A 189 -4.84 -11.35 -11.99
C LEU A 189 -5.41 -12.46 -11.09
N GLY A 190 -6.53 -12.20 -10.41
CA GLY A 190 -7.20 -13.17 -9.56
C GLY A 190 -6.62 -13.31 -8.16
N TRP A 191 -5.88 -12.32 -7.68
CA TRP A 191 -5.47 -12.20 -6.28
C TRP A 191 -6.53 -11.50 -5.44
N ILE A 192 -6.57 -11.81 -4.17
CA ILE A 192 -7.37 -11.11 -3.17
C ILE A 192 -6.49 -10.03 -2.54
N VAL A 193 -7.07 -8.85 -2.33
CA VAL A 193 -6.44 -7.75 -1.61
C VAL A 193 -7.36 -7.33 -0.47
N ALA A 194 -6.86 -7.21 0.74
CA ALA A 194 -7.70 -6.90 1.89
C ALA A 194 -6.98 -6.05 2.94
N SER A 195 -7.76 -5.35 3.75
CA SER A 195 -7.29 -4.78 5.02
C SER A 195 -8.36 -4.95 6.10
N TRP A 196 -7.91 -5.07 7.35
CA TRP A 196 -8.79 -5.39 8.47
C TRP A 196 -8.65 -4.39 9.61
N ASP A 197 -9.76 -4.15 10.30
CA ASP A 197 -9.88 -3.20 11.42
C ASP A 197 -9.93 -3.95 12.77
N ASP A 198 -9.12 -5.01 12.91
CA ASP A 198 -8.96 -5.70 14.19
C ASP A 198 -8.02 -4.89 15.10
N GLU A 199 -8.19 -4.98 16.39
CA GLU A 199 -7.45 -4.21 17.38
C GLU A 199 -5.91 -4.36 17.19
N ASP A 200 -5.42 -5.60 17.05
CA ASP A 200 -4.00 -5.92 16.82
C ASP A 200 -3.51 -5.60 15.40
N LEU A 201 -4.36 -5.07 14.52
CA LEU A 201 -4.02 -4.60 13.17
C LEU A 201 -4.23 -3.09 13.01
N ARG A 202 -4.68 -2.38 14.04
CA ARG A 202 -4.77 -0.92 14.05
C ARG A 202 -3.40 -0.32 14.33
N PHE A 203 -2.83 0.34 13.36
CA PHE A 203 -1.55 1.02 13.54
C PHE A 203 -1.72 2.53 13.62
N ILE A 204 -0.81 3.19 14.34
CA ILE A 204 -0.82 4.65 14.46
C ILE A 204 -0.04 5.24 13.31
N HIS A 205 -0.70 6.08 12.52
CA HIS A 205 -0.07 6.93 11.51
C HIS A 205 0.26 8.27 12.16
N MET A 206 1.55 8.53 12.39
CA MET A 206 2.03 9.68 13.14
C MET A 206 1.92 11.00 12.36
N ARG A 207 1.74 10.91 11.05
CA ARG A 207 1.47 12.04 10.16
C ARG A 207 0.12 11.84 9.46
N PRO A 208 -0.88 12.72 9.63
CA PRO A 208 -2.20 12.55 9.00
C PRO A 208 -2.13 12.36 7.49
N MET A 209 -2.91 11.43 6.95
CA MET A 209 -2.95 11.09 5.52
C MET A 209 -3.18 12.33 4.64
N GLY A 210 -2.34 12.50 3.63
CA GLY A 210 -2.42 13.62 2.69
C GLY A 210 -1.84 14.94 3.18
N SER A 211 -1.26 15.00 4.39
CA SER A 211 -0.61 16.21 4.94
C SER A 211 0.77 16.47 4.35
N SER A 212 1.34 15.52 3.63
CA SER A 212 2.68 15.61 3.00
C SER A 212 2.78 16.63 1.87
N ASP A 213 1.66 17.26 1.47
CA ASP A 213 1.62 18.27 0.40
C ASP A 213 0.64 19.42 0.75
N ARG A 214 0.87 20.57 0.15
CA ARG A 214 0.34 21.93 0.40
C ARG A 214 -1.20 22.06 0.47
N GLY A 215 -1.87 21.40 1.42
CA GLY A 215 -3.27 21.61 1.77
C GLY A 215 -4.28 20.64 1.14
N ILE A 216 -5.42 20.46 1.84
CA ILE A 216 -6.46 19.44 1.56
C ILE A 216 -7.04 19.56 0.13
N LEU A 217 -7.29 20.78 -0.35
CA LEU A 217 -7.89 20.98 -1.68
C LEU A 217 -6.95 20.55 -2.81
N ARG A 218 -5.65 20.85 -2.69
CA ARG A 218 -4.65 20.37 -3.67
C ARG A 218 -4.57 18.85 -3.68
N GLY A 219 -4.65 18.24 -2.50
CA GLY A 219 -4.74 16.77 -2.37
C GLY A 219 -5.97 16.20 -3.11
N ARG A 220 -7.13 16.86 -3.01
CA ARG A 220 -8.36 16.44 -3.72
C ARG A 220 -8.23 16.57 -5.24
N VAL A 221 -7.69 17.68 -5.74
CA VAL A 221 -7.39 17.87 -7.18
C VAL A 221 -6.40 16.78 -7.65
N ARG A 222 -5.33 16.54 -6.90
CA ARG A 222 -4.35 15.48 -7.21
C ARG A 222 -4.99 14.10 -7.24
N HIS A 223 -5.89 13.79 -6.31
CA HIS A 223 -6.64 12.53 -6.30
C HIS A 223 -7.49 12.40 -7.57
N GLY A 224 -8.20 13.45 -7.99
CA GLY A 224 -8.96 13.46 -9.24
C GLY A 224 -8.09 13.23 -10.48
N ARG A 225 -6.93 13.87 -10.56
CA ARG A 225 -5.92 13.62 -11.61
C ARG A 225 -5.44 12.18 -11.61
N GLY A 226 -5.17 11.62 -10.43
CA GLY A 226 -4.77 10.23 -10.28
C GLY A 226 -5.85 9.25 -10.73
N GLN A 227 -7.12 9.51 -10.42
CA GLN A 227 -8.26 8.72 -10.91
C GLN A 227 -8.35 8.75 -12.43
N TYR A 228 -8.11 9.92 -13.06
CA TYR A 228 -8.03 10.02 -14.51
C TYR A 228 -6.85 9.22 -15.08
N PHE A 229 -5.66 9.37 -14.48
CA PHE A 229 -4.46 8.62 -14.87
C PHE A 229 -4.71 7.10 -14.81
N MET A 230 -5.29 6.61 -13.73
CA MET A 230 -5.60 5.19 -13.55
C MET A 230 -6.63 4.66 -14.58
N GLY A 231 -7.41 5.54 -15.21
CA GLY A 231 -8.41 5.17 -16.22
C GLY A 231 -9.82 4.95 -15.67
N THR A 232 -10.10 5.46 -14.48
CA THR A 232 -11.43 5.45 -13.85
C THR A 232 -12.52 5.97 -14.81
N GLY A 233 -13.65 5.25 -14.85
CA GLY A 233 -14.82 5.64 -15.64
C GLY A 233 -15.46 6.93 -15.12
N TRP A 234 -15.93 7.80 -16.02
CA TRP A 234 -16.45 9.12 -15.62
C TRP A 234 -17.70 9.05 -14.73
N LEU A 235 -18.58 8.06 -14.92
CA LEU A 235 -19.76 7.86 -14.06
C LEU A 235 -19.36 7.47 -12.64
N TYR A 236 -18.39 6.57 -12.50
CA TYR A 236 -17.86 6.18 -11.19
C TYR A 236 -17.14 7.36 -10.52
N MET A 237 -16.43 8.16 -11.30
CA MET A 237 -15.78 9.37 -10.81
C MET A 237 -16.78 10.39 -10.30
N LEU A 238 -17.89 10.61 -11.02
CA LEU A 238 -18.99 11.50 -10.60
C LEU A 238 -19.62 10.99 -9.28
N ALA A 239 -19.98 9.72 -9.22
CA ALA A 239 -20.53 9.12 -8.00
C ALA A 239 -19.57 9.24 -6.80
N SER A 240 -18.27 9.01 -7.03
CA SER A 240 -17.23 9.17 -6.01
C SER A 240 -17.08 10.63 -5.55
N ALA A 241 -17.19 11.59 -6.47
CA ALA A 241 -17.15 13.01 -6.16
C ALA A 241 -18.35 13.43 -5.30
N VAL A 242 -19.57 12.99 -5.67
CA VAL A 242 -20.79 13.24 -4.89
C VAL A 242 -20.69 12.62 -3.50
N HIS A 243 -20.25 11.36 -3.40
CA HIS A 243 -20.03 10.72 -2.11
C HIS A 243 -19.02 11.50 -1.25
N ARG A 244 -17.97 12.06 -1.85
CA ARG A 244 -16.95 12.86 -1.16
C ARG A 244 -17.46 14.23 -0.68
N MET A 245 -18.59 14.72 -1.20
CA MET A 245 -19.18 16.01 -0.76
C MET A 245 -19.72 15.97 0.67
N VAL A 246 -20.01 14.79 1.21
CA VAL A 246 -20.43 14.62 2.62
C VAL A 246 -19.26 14.56 3.61
N GLU A 247 -18.02 14.60 3.11
CA GLU A 247 -16.80 14.62 3.93
C GLU A 247 -16.14 16.01 3.92
N ARG A 248 -15.41 16.33 4.99
CA ARG A 248 -14.66 17.60 5.06
C ARG A 248 -13.53 17.66 4.03
N PRO A 249 -13.32 18.79 3.33
CA PRO A 249 -14.17 19.98 3.30
C PRO A 249 -15.44 19.71 2.50
N PHE A 250 -16.60 19.84 3.16
CA PHE A 250 -17.91 19.55 2.57
C PHE A 250 -18.10 20.22 1.22
N VAL A 251 -18.73 19.53 0.26
CA VAL A 251 -19.04 19.97 -1.11
C VAL A 251 -17.77 20.29 -1.89
N ILE A 252 -16.94 21.23 -1.44
CA ILE A 252 -15.75 21.74 -2.16
C ILE A 252 -14.74 20.60 -2.40
N GLY A 253 -14.61 19.64 -1.48
CA GLY A 253 -13.71 18.51 -1.64
C GLY A 253 -14.07 17.60 -2.82
N GLY A 254 -15.36 17.34 -2.99
CA GLY A 254 -15.88 16.56 -4.13
C GLY A 254 -15.74 17.34 -5.45
N ILE A 255 -16.07 18.64 -5.46
CA ILE A 255 -15.88 19.50 -6.62
C ILE A 255 -14.41 19.55 -7.03
N ALA A 256 -13.49 19.78 -6.11
CA ALA A 256 -12.05 19.83 -6.39
C ALA A 256 -11.54 18.50 -6.99
N MET A 257 -12.01 17.37 -6.46
CA MET A 257 -11.66 16.05 -6.98
C MET A 257 -12.18 15.85 -8.41
N PHE A 258 -13.45 16.18 -8.67
CA PHE A 258 -14.02 16.10 -10.01
C PHE A 258 -13.33 17.05 -11.00
N ALA A 259 -13.05 18.30 -10.59
CA ALA A 259 -12.32 19.27 -11.39
C ALA A 259 -10.93 18.75 -11.79
N GLY A 260 -10.19 18.12 -10.85
CA GLY A 260 -8.90 17.51 -11.16
C GLY A 260 -8.98 16.42 -12.23
N TYR A 261 -10.03 15.59 -12.18
CA TYR A 261 -10.31 14.55 -13.19
C TYR A 261 -10.68 15.17 -14.54
N PHE A 262 -11.65 16.11 -14.55
CA PHE A 262 -12.16 16.74 -15.76
C PHE A 262 -11.10 17.56 -16.50
N LEU A 263 -10.32 18.37 -15.77
CA LEU A 263 -9.21 19.13 -16.36
C LEU A 263 -8.15 18.22 -16.97
N SER A 264 -7.86 17.08 -16.33
CA SER A 264 -6.92 16.10 -16.91
C SER A 264 -7.44 15.50 -18.21
N TRP A 265 -8.74 15.22 -18.28
CA TRP A 265 -9.41 14.78 -19.50
C TRP A 265 -9.41 15.88 -20.58
N TRP A 266 -9.77 17.11 -20.20
CA TRP A 266 -9.83 18.25 -21.13
C TRP A 266 -8.46 18.54 -21.78
N HIS A 267 -7.39 18.46 -20.98
CA HIS A 267 -6.02 18.66 -21.48
C HIS A 267 -5.41 17.42 -22.13
N GLY A 268 -6.14 16.33 -22.28
CA GLY A 268 -5.63 15.11 -22.91
C GLY A 268 -4.41 14.52 -22.22
N LEU A 269 -4.30 14.63 -20.87
CA LEU A 269 -3.14 14.14 -20.15
C LEU A 269 -2.98 12.62 -20.33
N ALA A 270 -1.75 12.13 -20.19
CA ALA A 270 -1.45 10.71 -20.28
C ALA A 270 -2.25 9.89 -19.25
N ARG A 271 -2.65 8.68 -19.66
CA ARG A 271 -3.26 7.66 -18.82
C ARG A 271 -2.30 6.50 -18.65
N TYR A 272 -2.52 5.70 -17.62
CA TYR A 272 -1.84 4.42 -17.48
C TYR A 272 -2.09 3.55 -18.73
N GLU A 273 -1.01 3.14 -19.42
CA GLU A 273 -1.10 2.59 -20.79
C GLU A 273 -1.65 1.15 -20.86
N ASP A 274 -1.79 0.46 -19.74
CA ASP A 274 -2.33 -0.90 -19.67
C ASP A 274 -3.84 -0.90 -19.98
N GLN A 275 -4.21 -1.16 -21.24
CA GLN A 275 -5.61 -1.17 -21.69
C GLN A 275 -6.42 -2.30 -21.04
N PRO A 276 -5.93 -3.56 -20.94
CA PRO A 276 -6.61 -4.63 -20.21
C PRO A 276 -6.94 -4.25 -18.76
N PHE A 277 -6.01 -3.59 -18.06
CA PHE A 277 -6.24 -3.08 -16.72
C PHE A 277 -7.37 -2.05 -16.67
N ARG A 278 -7.38 -1.07 -17.58
CA ARG A 278 -8.42 -0.03 -17.62
C ARG A 278 -9.81 -0.63 -17.91
N ASP A 279 -9.88 -1.63 -18.75
CA ASP A 279 -11.14 -2.30 -19.08
C ASP A 279 -11.66 -3.12 -17.90
N PHE A 280 -10.78 -3.86 -17.22
CA PHE A 280 -11.08 -4.52 -15.95
C PHE A 280 -11.57 -3.53 -14.90
N LEU A 281 -10.84 -2.43 -14.68
CA LEU A 281 -11.19 -1.41 -13.70
C LEU A 281 -12.60 -0.84 -13.96
N ARG A 282 -12.90 -0.48 -15.20
CA ARG A 282 -14.22 0.04 -15.59
C ARG A 282 -15.34 -0.99 -15.41
N ALA A 283 -15.08 -2.26 -15.71
CA ALA A 283 -16.03 -3.34 -15.47
C ALA A 283 -16.32 -3.51 -13.98
N TYR A 284 -15.27 -3.52 -13.13
CA TYR A 284 -15.40 -3.56 -11.68
C TYR A 284 -16.16 -2.33 -11.15
N GLN A 285 -15.84 -1.13 -11.62
CA GLN A 285 -16.51 0.10 -11.22
C GLN A 285 -17.99 0.12 -11.60
N ARG A 286 -18.38 -0.41 -12.77
CA ARG A 286 -19.79 -0.59 -13.14
C ARG A 286 -20.51 -1.55 -12.18
N ASP A 287 -19.88 -2.67 -11.83
CA ASP A 287 -20.45 -3.60 -10.84
C ASP A 287 -20.59 -2.94 -9.46
N CYS A 288 -19.63 -2.10 -9.06
CA CYS A 288 -19.72 -1.29 -7.84
C CYS A 288 -20.91 -0.31 -7.84
N LEU A 289 -21.18 0.34 -8.96
CA LEU A 289 -22.31 1.27 -9.07
C LEU A 289 -23.66 0.54 -9.03
N LEU A 290 -23.75 -0.67 -9.61
CA LEU A 290 -24.98 -1.44 -9.68
C LEU A 290 -25.30 -2.21 -8.39
N ARG A 291 -24.29 -2.73 -7.69
CA ARG A 291 -24.46 -3.68 -6.58
C ARG A 291 -23.90 -3.19 -5.25
N GLY A 292 -23.20 -2.06 -5.26
CA GLY A 292 -22.38 -1.60 -4.15
C GLY A 292 -20.98 -2.23 -4.14
N LYS A 293 -20.02 -1.48 -3.64
CA LYS A 293 -18.58 -1.81 -3.67
C LYS A 293 -18.27 -3.14 -2.97
N ARG A 294 -18.86 -3.36 -1.79
CA ARG A 294 -18.66 -4.59 -1.02
C ARG A 294 -19.10 -5.85 -1.78
N ALA A 295 -20.30 -5.82 -2.36
CA ALA A 295 -20.82 -6.97 -3.11
C ALA A 295 -20.01 -7.25 -4.38
N ALA A 296 -19.61 -6.21 -5.12
CA ALA A 296 -18.76 -6.34 -6.30
C ALA A 296 -17.40 -6.97 -5.94
N THR A 297 -16.78 -6.53 -4.83
CA THR A 297 -15.51 -7.07 -4.35
C THR A 297 -15.65 -8.55 -3.96
N LEU A 298 -16.63 -8.90 -3.12
CA LEU A 298 -16.84 -10.27 -2.67
C LEU A 298 -17.08 -11.26 -3.84
N ARG A 299 -17.71 -10.80 -4.92
CA ARG A 299 -17.88 -11.63 -6.13
C ARG A 299 -16.55 -11.91 -6.84
N LEU A 300 -15.67 -10.92 -6.94
CA LEU A 300 -14.33 -11.12 -7.51
C LEU A 300 -13.49 -12.05 -6.63
N ASP A 301 -13.52 -11.86 -5.32
CA ASP A 301 -12.77 -12.69 -4.37
C ASP A 301 -13.26 -14.15 -4.37
N ALA A 302 -14.58 -14.38 -4.43
CA ALA A 302 -15.14 -15.72 -4.57
C ALA A 302 -14.70 -16.39 -5.89
N ARG A 303 -14.69 -15.63 -7.00
CA ARG A 303 -14.21 -16.14 -8.29
C ARG A 303 -12.72 -16.50 -8.24
N ALA A 304 -11.89 -15.67 -7.58
CA ALA A 304 -10.47 -15.91 -7.42
C ALA A 304 -10.21 -17.24 -6.67
N ARG A 305 -10.94 -17.49 -5.56
CA ARG A 305 -10.83 -18.74 -4.79
C ARG A 305 -11.27 -19.97 -5.60
N LEU A 306 -12.37 -19.86 -6.36
CA LEU A 306 -12.85 -20.95 -7.20
C LEU A 306 -11.86 -21.31 -8.33
N MET A 307 -11.22 -20.34 -8.95
CA MET A 307 -10.20 -20.59 -9.97
C MET A 307 -8.98 -21.31 -9.40
N HIS A 308 -8.52 -20.89 -8.21
CA HIS A 308 -7.41 -21.54 -7.54
C HIS A 308 -7.73 -23.00 -7.17
N PHE A 309 -8.92 -23.25 -6.61
CA PHE A 309 -9.36 -24.61 -6.27
C PHE A 309 -9.36 -25.52 -7.49
N LYS A 310 -9.88 -25.06 -8.63
CA LYS A 310 -9.86 -25.83 -9.88
C LYS A 310 -8.44 -26.13 -10.35
N SER A 311 -7.53 -25.16 -10.35
CA SER A 311 -6.14 -25.40 -10.78
C SER A 311 -5.41 -26.37 -9.85
N ALA A 312 -5.64 -26.30 -8.55
CA ALA A 312 -5.06 -27.25 -7.58
C ALA A 312 -5.58 -28.69 -7.76
N VAL A 313 -6.88 -28.86 -8.03
CA VAL A 313 -7.49 -30.18 -8.28
C VAL A 313 -7.02 -30.77 -9.62
N TRP A 314 -6.92 -29.98 -10.68
CA TRP A 314 -6.43 -30.47 -11.98
C TRP A 314 -4.92 -30.72 -12.00
N GLY A 315 -4.12 -29.95 -11.24
CA GLY A 315 -2.67 -30.20 -11.11
C GLY A 315 -2.28 -31.43 -10.29
N VAL A 316 -3.22 -32.02 -9.53
CA VAL A 316 -3.04 -33.30 -8.82
C VAL A 316 -3.45 -34.49 -9.71
N LEU A 317 -4.18 -34.25 -10.80
CA LEU A 317 -4.68 -35.28 -11.73
C LEU A 317 -3.83 -35.43 -12.99
N THR A 318 -2.79 -34.59 -13.17
CA THR A 318 -1.77 -34.69 -14.22
C THR A 318 -0.40 -35.00 -13.63
#